data_1c92719cab0b981d29ff91faa2665c63
#
_entry.id   1c92719cab0b981d29ff91faa2665c63
#
_cell.length_a   1.000
_cell.length_b   1.000
_cell.length_c   1.000
_cell.angle_alpha   90.00
_cell.angle_beta   90.00
_cell.angle_gamma   90.00
#
_symmetry.space_group_name_H-M   'P 1'
#
loop_
_entity.id
_entity.type
_entity.pdbx_description
1 polymer ?
#
loop_
_entity_poly.entity_id
_entity_poly.type
_entity_poly.pdbx_seq_one_letter_code
_entity_poly.pdbx_strand_id
1 'polypeptide(L)'
;HLIHELILVDDFSEDPNDCLLLTKLPKVKCLRNKRREGLIRSRVRGADAAGAGILTFLDSHCEVNKDWLPPLLQRVKEEPTCVASPVIDIINMDTFAYVAASSDLRGGFDWSLHFKWEQLSAEKRAKRADPAEPIKTPIIAGGLFVIDRSWFNRLGKYDTAMDIWGGENFEISFRVWMCGGSLEIIPCSRVGHVFRKKHPYIFPEGNANTYIKNTRRTAEVWMDEFKLFYYSARPAARGKSYGDIHGRQVLRKSLKCKSFKWYLDNVYPELKVPDDSDAKSGVIRQRQNCLESRIVKGQDLPVLTLAPCSITKDHNIRKAMLEAYCALMHVFMSPVLLQRWQKSGTHLEHLASRFCVDSEMALDGIESSKMLVISPCEQSAHTQRWEMPFSP
;
A
#
# COMPACT_ATOMS: atom_id res chain seq x y z
N HIS A 1 7.37 -24.21 -26.00
CA HIS A 1 7.62 -23.32 -27.15
C HIS A 1 7.44 -21.84 -26.83
N LEU A 2 6.56 -21.47 -25.89
CA LEU A 2 6.26 -20.06 -25.55
C LEU A 2 7.37 -19.34 -24.80
N ILE A 3 8.15 -20.04 -23.99
CA ILE A 3 9.24 -19.46 -23.21
C ILE A 3 10.50 -19.37 -24.10
N HIS A 4 10.95 -18.16 -24.36
CA HIS A 4 12.19 -17.89 -25.10
C HIS A 4 13.41 -18.13 -24.20
N GLU A 5 13.40 -17.53 -23.03
CA GLU A 5 14.45 -17.63 -22.00
C GLU A 5 13.87 -17.44 -20.61
N LEU A 6 14.59 -17.87 -19.59
CA LEU A 6 14.30 -17.65 -18.18
C LEU A 6 15.54 -17.03 -17.55
N ILE A 7 15.40 -15.81 -17.06
CA ILE A 7 16.49 -15.05 -16.47
C ILE A 7 16.31 -15.02 -14.96
N LEU A 8 17.21 -15.68 -14.26
CA LEU A 8 17.33 -15.64 -12.82
C LEU A 8 18.26 -14.49 -12.44
N VAL A 9 17.83 -13.58 -11.59
CA VAL A 9 18.67 -12.52 -11.06
C VAL A 9 18.96 -12.80 -9.59
N ASP A 10 20.19 -13.23 -9.33
CA ASP A 10 20.70 -13.44 -7.96
C ASP A 10 21.14 -12.10 -7.38
N ASP A 11 20.41 -11.64 -6.36
CA ASP A 11 20.64 -10.37 -5.70
C ASP A 11 21.70 -10.46 -4.58
N PHE A 12 22.86 -11.03 -4.92
CA PHE A 12 23.99 -11.17 -4.01
C PHE A 12 23.72 -12.14 -2.85
N SER A 13 23.21 -13.36 -3.17
CA SER A 13 23.02 -14.46 -2.21
C SER A 13 24.34 -14.85 -1.54
N GLU A 14 24.26 -15.44 -0.35
CA GLU A 14 25.46 -15.86 0.42
C GLU A 14 26.30 -16.86 -0.36
N ASP A 15 25.66 -17.90 -0.93
CA ASP A 15 26.33 -18.82 -1.85
C ASP A 15 26.31 -18.28 -3.28
N PRO A 16 27.47 -17.98 -3.88
CA PRO A 16 27.56 -17.52 -5.26
C PRO A 16 27.11 -18.58 -6.29
N ASN A 17 26.90 -19.81 -5.89
CA ASN A 17 26.47 -20.90 -6.76
C ASN A 17 24.96 -21.13 -6.77
N ASP A 18 24.18 -20.43 -5.93
CA ASP A 18 22.74 -20.70 -5.74
C ASP A 18 21.94 -20.81 -7.04
N CYS A 19 22.20 -19.95 -8.04
CA CYS A 19 21.49 -20.06 -9.31
C CYS A 19 22.22 -20.87 -10.40
N LEU A 20 23.47 -21.29 -10.20
CA LEU A 20 24.26 -21.94 -11.25
C LEU A 20 23.76 -23.33 -11.59
N LEU A 21 23.22 -24.07 -10.61
CA LEU A 21 22.64 -25.37 -10.86
C LEU A 21 21.47 -25.33 -11.85
N LEU A 22 20.66 -24.27 -11.79
CA LEU A 22 19.52 -24.07 -12.65
C LEU A 22 19.91 -23.71 -14.08
N THR A 23 21.12 -23.20 -14.31
CA THR A 23 21.61 -22.91 -15.67
C THR A 23 21.86 -24.17 -16.52
N LYS A 24 21.87 -25.34 -15.89
CA LYS A 24 21.89 -26.62 -16.60
C LYS A 24 20.57 -26.93 -17.34
N LEU A 25 19.50 -26.25 -16.94
CA LEU A 25 18.22 -26.37 -17.63
C LEU A 25 18.26 -25.54 -18.93
N PRO A 26 17.64 -26.02 -20.02
CA PRO A 26 17.58 -25.28 -21.28
C PRO A 26 16.95 -23.91 -21.06
N LYS A 27 17.50 -22.90 -21.75
CA LYS A 27 17.01 -21.50 -21.76
C LYS A 27 17.15 -20.74 -20.43
N VAL A 28 17.73 -21.32 -19.40
CA VAL A 28 17.96 -20.66 -18.11
C VAL A 28 19.29 -19.91 -18.13
N LYS A 29 19.25 -18.66 -17.72
CA LYS A 29 20.41 -17.78 -17.52
C LYS A 29 20.43 -17.28 -16.08
N CYS A 30 21.60 -17.16 -15.48
CA CYS A 30 21.78 -16.55 -14.16
C CYS A 30 22.58 -15.25 -14.29
N LEU A 31 22.06 -14.19 -13.68
CA LEU A 31 22.72 -12.90 -13.56
C LEU A 31 22.96 -12.61 -12.08
N ARG A 32 24.19 -12.58 -11.61
CA ARG A 32 24.50 -12.25 -10.23
C ARG A 32 24.80 -10.77 -10.06
N ASN A 33 24.16 -10.08 -9.11
CA ASN A 33 24.48 -8.73 -8.71
C ASN A 33 25.83 -8.69 -7.99
N LYS A 34 26.60 -7.62 -8.16
CA LYS A 34 27.90 -7.43 -7.47
C LYS A 34 27.74 -7.03 -6.00
N ARG A 35 26.56 -6.57 -5.62
CA ARG A 35 26.12 -6.20 -4.28
C ARG A 35 24.61 -6.35 -4.23
N ARG A 36 24.03 -6.29 -3.06
CA ARG A 36 22.60 -6.30 -2.90
C ARG A 36 21.95 -5.03 -3.47
N GLU A 37 21.10 -5.18 -4.45
CA GLU A 37 20.39 -4.10 -5.15
C GLU A 37 18.90 -4.04 -4.79
N GLY A 38 18.32 -5.13 -4.32
CA GLY A 38 16.88 -5.29 -4.05
C GLY A 38 16.08 -5.70 -5.28
N LEU A 39 14.80 -6.02 -5.04
CA LEU A 39 13.88 -6.51 -6.07
C LEU A 39 13.75 -5.54 -7.25
N ILE A 40 13.61 -4.25 -6.98
CA ILE A 40 13.30 -3.23 -7.98
C ILE A 40 14.41 -3.14 -9.02
N ARG A 41 15.67 -2.96 -8.59
CA ARG A 41 16.82 -2.87 -9.51
C ARG A 41 17.16 -4.21 -10.14
N SER A 42 16.97 -5.32 -9.42
CA SER A 42 17.18 -6.67 -9.98
C SER A 42 16.21 -6.98 -11.11
N ARG A 43 14.93 -6.57 -11.00
CA ARG A 43 13.95 -6.71 -12.08
C ARG A 43 14.30 -5.87 -13.30
N VAL A 44 14.76 -4.64 -13.12
CA VAL A 44 15.27 -3.81 -14.23
C VAL A 44 16.43 -4.50 -14.93
N ARG A 45 17.41 -5.02 -14.17
CA ARG A 45 18.56 -5.74 -14.72
C ARG A 45 18.15 -6.98 -15.51
N GLY A 46 17.20 -7.75 -15.01
CA GLY A 46 16.67 -8.92 -15.72
C GLY A 46 15.97 -8.52 -17.02
N ALA A 47 15.15 -7.47 -16.99
CA ALA A 47 14.48 -6.94 -18.16
C ALA A 47 15.44 -6.39 -19.22
N ASP A 48 16.53 -5.75 -18.80
CA ASP A 48 17.56 -5.22 -19.72
C ASP A 48 18.35 -6.34 -20.41
N ALA A 49 18.52 -7.47 -19.76
CA ALA A 49 19.17 -8.65 -20.34
C ALA A 49 18.24 -9.50 -21.21
N ALA A 50 16.92 -9.24 -21.19
CA ALA A 50 15.95 -10.04 -21.93
C ALA A 50 15.99 -9.74 -23.43
N GLY A 51 15.97 -10.80 -24.23
CA GLY A 51 15.91 -10.74 -25.71
C GLY A 51 14.50 -10.78 -26.29
N ALA A 52 13.53 -11.33 -25.55
CA ALA A 52 12.15 -11.48 -26.01
C ALA A 52 11.36 -10.16 -26.05
N GLY A 53 10.31 -10.13 -26.89
CA GLY A 53 9.43 -8.94 -27.04
C GLY A 53 8.44 -8.76 -25.92
N ILE A 54 8.15 -9.78 -25.15
CA ILE A 54 7.24 -9.74 -23.99
C ILE A 54 8.01 -10.19 -22.74
N LEU A 55 7.89 -9.44 -21.67
CA LEU A 55 8.47 -9.71 -20.35
C LEU A 55 7.43 -10.31 -19.43
N THR A 56 7.80 -11.37 -18.72
CA THR A 56 7.01 -11.95 -17.64
C THR A 56 7.80 -11.89 -16.35
N PHE A 57 7.26 -11.19 -15.37
CA PHE A 57 7.85 -11.08 -14.03
C PHE A 57 7.18 -12.06 -13.08
N LEU A 58 7.99 -12.83 -12.37
CA LEU A 58 7.55 -13.75 -11.30
C LEU A 58 8.46 -13.58 -10.09
N ASP A 59 7.90 -13.80 -8.91
CA ASP A 59 8.69 -14.00 -7.71
C ASP A 59 9.25 -15.42 -7.67
N SER A 60 10.37 -15.64 -6.97
CA SER A 60 11.02 -16.97 -6.91
C SER A 60 10.25 -17.98 -6.07
N HIS A 61 9.21 -17.58 -5.36
CA HIS A 61 8.38 -18.40 -4.48
C HIS A 61 6.94 -18.52 -5.01
N CYS A 62 6.84 -18.81 -6.31
CA CYS A 62 5.58 -19.02 -7.01
C CYS A 62 5.53 -20.43 -7.63
N GLU A 63 4.31 -20.96 -7.75
CA GLU A 63 4.01 -22.17 -8.50
C GLU A 63 2.96 -21.86 -9.57
N VAL A 64 3.28 -22.16 -10.81
CA VAL A 64 2.40 -21.87 -11.94
C VAL A 64 1.46 -23.03 -12.23
N ASN A 65 0.21 -22.75 -12.55
CA ASN A 65 -0.74 -23.73 -13.02
C ASN A 65 -0.52 -24.12 -14.49
N LYS A 66 -1.14 -25.20 -14.91
CA LYS A 66 -1.21 -25.56 -16.32
C LYS A 66 -1.85 -24.42 -17.11
N ASP A 67 -1.28 -24.14 -18.28
CA ASP A 67 -1.78 -23.12 -19.24
C ASP A 67 -1.94 -21.69 -18.68
N TRP A 68 -1.22 -21.34 -17.62
CA TRP A 68 -1.27 -20.02 -17.00
C TRP A 68 -0.76 -18.87 -17.90
N LEU A 69 0.24 -19.14 -18.74
CA LEU A 69 0.96 -18.13 -19.51
C LEU A 69 0.24 -17.72 -20.82
N PRO A 70 -0.36 -18.63 -21.60
CA PRO A 70 -0.99 -18.29 -22.88
C PRO A 70 -1.99 -17.15 -22.82
N PRO A 71 -2.97 -17.09 -21.87
CA PRO A 71 -3.95 -16.01 -21.83
C PRO A 71 -3.33 -14.65 -21.50
N LEU A 72 -2.26 -14.62 -20.70
CA LEU A 72 -1.53 -13.38 -20.41
C LEU A 72 -0.79 -12.85 -21.64
N LEU A 73 -0.07 -13.74 -22.36
CA LEU A 73 0.65 -13.40 -23.57
C LEU A 73 -0.30 -12.93 -24.68
N GLN A 74 -1.44 -13.62 -24.84
CA GLN A 74 -2.46 -13.24 -25.81
C GLN A 74 -2.97 -11.83 -25.53
N ARG A 75 -3.32 -11.53 -24.28
CA ARG A 75 -3.86 -10.22 -23.91
C ARG A 75 -2.87 -9.08 -24.16
N VAL A 76 -1.58 -9.25 -23.81
CA VAL A 76 -0.53 -8.27 -24.08
C VAL A 76 -0.24 -8.14 -25.58
N LYS A 77 -0.38 -9.21 -26.37
CA LYS A 77 -0.22 -9.17 -27.83
C LYS A 77 -1.37 -8.41 -28.49
N GLU A 78 -2.60 -8.58 -28.02
CA GLU A 78 -3.80 -7.87 -28.49
C GLU A 78 -3.74 -6.39 -28.15
N GLU A 79 -3.27 -6.05 -26.94
CA GLU A 79 -3.14 -4.67 -26.45
C GLU A 79 -1.75 -4.47 -25.82
N PRO A 80 -0.75 -4.03 -26.58
CA PRO A 80 0.63 -3.89 -26.12
C PRO A 80 0.82 -2.87 -24.98
N THR A 81 -0.15 -2.01 -24.71
CA THR A 81 -0.12 -1.07 -23.58
C THR A 81 -0.76 -1.64 -22.32
N CYS A 82 -1.33 -2.86 -22.40
CA CYS A 82 -1.87 -3.58 -21.28
C CYS A 82 -0.76 -4.26 -20.45
N VAL A 83 -0.90 -4.22 -19.15
CA VAL A 83 -0.14 -5.06 -18.20
C VAL A 83 -1.11 -6.10 -17.66
N ALA A 84 -0.86 -7.36 -17.99
CA ALA A 84 -1.71 -8.48 -17.63
C ALA A 84 -1.15 -9.25 -16.43
N SER A 85 -1.96 -9.44 -15.39
CA SER A 85 -1.61 -10.19 -14.17
C SER A 85 -2.47 -11.43 -14.05
N PRO A 86 -1.94 -12.55 -13.52
CA PRO A 86 -2.73 -13.73 -13.20
C PRO A 86 -3.58 -13.47 -11.95
N VAL A 87 -4.57 -14.31 -11.71
CA VAL A 87 -5.14 -14.50 -10.37
C VAL A 87 -4.04 -15.09 -9.50
N ILE A 88 -3.80 -14.49 -8.34
CA ILE A 88 -2.77 -14.95 -7.41
C ILE A 88 -3.42 -15.85 -6.37
N ASP A 89 -3.17 -17.15 -6.47
CA ASP A 89 -3.60 -18.14 -5.50
C ASP A 89 -2.66 -18.17 -4.30
N ILE A 90 -3.10 -18.76 -3.21
CA ILE A 90 -2.35 -18.78 -1.95
C ILE A 90 -1.68 -20.15 -1.80
N ILE A 91 -0.36 -20.13 -1.59
CA ILE A 91 0.37 -21.30 -1.09
C ILE A 91 0.64 -21.04 0.40
N ASN A 92 0.10 -21.90 1.25
CA ASN A 92 0.34 -21.81 2.69
C ASN A 92 1.81 -22.07 3.00
N MET A 93 2.49 -21.14 3.68
CA MET A 93 3.93 -21.26 3.90
C MET A 93 4.34 -22.37 4.88
N ASP A 94 3.41 -22.83 5.73
CA ASP A 94 3.70 -23.86 6.75
C ASP A 94 3.40 -25.27 6.21
N THR A 95 2.34 -25.44 5.42
CA THR A 95 1.86 -26.74 4.91
C THR A 95 2.08 -26.94 3.41
N PHE A 96 2.43 -25.89 2.68
CA PHE A 96 2.49 -25.83 1.22
C PHE A 96 1.16 -26.19 0.52
N ALA A 97 0.06 -26.21 1.25
CA ALA A 97 -1.27 -26.39 0.67
C ALA A 97 -1.59 -25.26 -0.31
N TYR A 98 -2.00 -25.63 -1.51
CA TYR A 98 -2.43 -24.69 -2.55
C TYR A 98 -3.92 -24.37 -2.37
N VAL A 99 -4.26 -23.10 -2.17
CA VAL A 99 -5.62 -22.62 -1.95
C VAL A 99 -6.00 -21.64 -3.03
N ALA A 100 -7.06 -21.92 -3.77
CA ALA A 100 -7.54 -21.05 -4.83
C ALA A 100 -8.10 -19.76 -4.26
N ALA A 101 -7.67 -18.64 -4.80
CA ALA A 101 -8.25 -17.31 -4.53
C ALA A 101 -9.52 -17.10 -5.37
N SER A 102 -10.35 -16.15 -4.95
CA SER A 102 -11.50 -15.73 -5.76
C SER A 102 -11.04 -15.10 -7.09
N SER A 103 -11.70 -15.47 -8.19
CA SER A 103 -11.48 -14.86 -9.50
C SER A 103 -12.10 -13.47 -9.65
N ASP A 104 -12.90 -13.03 -8.68
CA ASP A 104 -13.58 -11.73 -8.69
C ASP A 104 -12.86 -10.66 -7.85
N LEU A 105 -11.56 -10.86 -7.61
CA LEU A 105 -10.72 -9.91 -6.89
C LEU A 105 -10.02 -8.93 -7.85
N ARG A 106 -9.87 -7.70 -7.39
CA ARG A 106 -9.00 -6.70 -7.99
C ARG A 106 -8.12 -6.04 -6.93
N GLY A 107 -7.04 -5.41 -7.34
CA GLY A 107 -6.19 -4.64 -6.43
C GLY A 107 -6.76 -3.24 -6.19
N GLY A 108 -6.86 -2.85 -4.94
CA GLY A 108 -7.17 -1.50 -4.50
C GLY A 108 -6.15 -0.99 -3.49
N PHE A 109 -6.35 0.21 -2.98
CA PHE A 109 -5.49 0.81 -1.96
C PHE A 109 -6.23 1.86 -1.14
N ASP A 110 -5.63 2.29 -0.06
CA ASP A 110 -6.08 3.42 0.74
C ASP A 110 -5.12 4.63 0.63
N TRP A 111 -5.50 5.76 1.21
CA TRP A 111 -4.70 6.98 1.14
C TRP A 111 -3.32 6.87 1.79
N SER A 112 -3.06 5.85 2.60
CA SER A 112 -1.73 5.57 3.13
C SER A 112 -0.82 4.82 2.14
N LEU A 113 -1.31 4.56 0.91
CA LEU A 113 -0.69 3.67 -0.07
C LEU A 113 -0.45 2.28 0.52
N HIS A 114 -1.47 1.70 1.14
CA HIS A 114 -1.51 0.32 1.56
C HIS A 114 -2.35 -0.49 0.56
N PHE A 115 -1.77 -1.56 0.01
CA PHE A 115 -2.45 -2.44 -0.95
C PHE A 115 -3.51 -3.28 -0.24
N LYS A 116 -4.65 -3.47 -0.91
CA LYS A 116 -5.72 -4.37 -0.45
C LYS A 116 -6.37 -5.09 -1.62
N TRP A 117 -6.78 -6.31 -1.41
CA TRP A 117 -7.66 -7.01 -2.32
C TRP A 117 -9.10 -6.57 -2.10
N GLU A 118 -9.80 -6.30 -3.19
CA GLU A 118 -11.20 -5.90 -3.18
C GLU A 118 -12.04 -6.86 -4.03
N GLN A 119 -13.18 -7.25 -3.49
CA GLN A 119 -14.19 -7.96 -4.29
C GLN A 119 -14.81 -6.99 -5.30
N LEU A 120 -15.06 -7.47 -6.51
CA LEU A 120 -15.89 -6.72 -7.45
C LEU A 120 -17.28 -6.51 -6.83
N SER A 121 -17.84 -5.31 -6.99
CA SER A 121 -19.23 -5.04 -6.58
C SER A 121 -20.20 -5.98 -7.31
N ALA A 122 -21.36 -6.26 -6.68
CA ALA A 122 -22.39 -7.09 -7.29
C ALA A 122 -22.80 -6.58 -8.68
N GLU A 123 -22.87 -5.25 -8.82
CA GLU A 123 -23.17 -4.60 -10.10
C GLU A 123 -22.09 -4.87 -11.16
N LYS A 124 -20.82 -4.75 -10.82
CA LYS A 124 -19.71 -5.03 -11.74
C LYS A 124 -19.65 -6.51 -12.13
N ARG A 125 -19.92 -7.41 -11.18
CA ARG A 125 -20.02 -8.85 -11.47
C ARG A 125 -21.17 -9.17 -12.41
N ALA A 126 -22.35 -8.59 -12.18
CA ALA A 126 -23.53 -8.81 -13.00
C ALA A 126 -23.38 -8.29 -14.44
N LYS A 127 -22.54 -7.28 -14.66
CA LYS A 127 -22.26 -6.73 -16.00
C LYS A 127 -21.26 -7.56 -16.81
N ARG A 128 -20.54 -8.50 -16.18
CA ARG A 128 -19.61 -9.39 -16.88
C ARG A 128 -20.40 -10.51 -17.54
N ALA A 129 -20.40 -10.53 -18.88
CA ALA A 129 -21.09 -11.56 -19.66
C ALA A 129 -20.37 -12.93 -19.55
N ASP A 130 -19.03 -12.90 -19.48
CA ASP A 130 -18.17 -14.07 -19.36
C ASP A 130 -17.28 -13.94 -18.09
N PRO A 131 -17.29 -14.95 -17.19
CA PRO A 131 -16.36 -15.00 -16.04
C PRO A 131 -14.88 -14.96 -16.44
N ALA A 132 -14.54 -15.31 -17.67
CA ALA A 132 -13.18 -15.28 -18.20
C ALA A 132 -12.74 -13.88 -18.69
N GLU A 133 -13.66 -12.91 -18.78
CA GLU A 133 -13.31 -11.55 -19.21
C GLU A 133 -12.25 -10.92 -18.29
N PRO A 134 -11.25 -10.21 -18.87
CA PRO A 134 -10.25 -9.47 -18.10
C PRO A 134 -10.88 -8.48 -17.11
N ILE A 135 -10.32 -8.41 -15.91
CA ILE A 135 -10.77 -7.48 -14.87
C ILE A 135 -9.82 -6.30 -14.80
N LYS A 136 -10.30 -5.11 -15.13
CA LYS A 136 -9.52 -3.87 -14.92
C LYS A 136 -9.28 -3.67 -13.42
N THR A 137 -8.01 -3.48 -13.06
CA THR A 137 -7.59 -3.29 -11.68
C THR A 137 -6.89 -1.94 -11.48
N PRO A 138 -7.25 -1.15 -10.46
CA PRO A 138 -6.57 0.09 -10.17
C PRO A 138 -5.07 -0.09 -9.95
N ILE A 139 -4.69 -1.14 -9.21
CA ILE A 139 -3.31 -1.44 -8.79
C ILE A 139 -3.04 -2.92 -9.01
N ILE A 140 -1.81 -3.26 -9.41
CA ILE A 140 -1.32 -4.64 -9.36
C ILE A 140 -0.67 -4.94 -8.00
N ALA A 141 -0.68 -6.21 -7.59
CA ALA A 141 0.00 -6.65 -6.37
C ALA A 141 1.53 -6.52 -6.44
N GLY A 142 2.10 -6.50 -7.64
CA GLY A 142 3.49 -6.13 -7.90
C GLY A 142 4.41 -7.27 -8.34
N GLY A 143 4.18 -8.49 -7.87
CA GLY A 143 5.09 -9.62 -8.09
C GLY A 143 4.96 -10.25 -9.48
N LEU A 144 3.75 -10.44 -9.95
CA LEU A 144 3.40 -11.33 -11.05
C LEU A 144 2.64 -10.57 -12.14
N PHE A 145 3.28 -10.33 -13.26
CA PHE A 145 2.63 -9.70 -14.41
C PHE A 145 3.40 -9.91 -15.72
N VAL A 146 2.73 -9.69 -16.82
CA VAL A 146 3.25 -9.72 -18.19
C VAL A 146 3.08 -8.36 -18.83
N ILE A 147 4.10 -7.90 -19.55
CA ILE A 147 4.13 -6.59 -20.20
C ILE A 147 4.92 -6.66 -21.52
N ASP A 148 4.54 -5.89 -22.51
CA ASP A 148 5.36 -5.65 -23.71
C ASP A 148 6.68 -4.97 -23.33
N ARG A 149 7.82 -5.47 -23.83
CA ARG A 149 9.13 -4.95 -23.48
C ARG A 149 9.34 -3.52 -23.97
N SER A 150 8.83 -3.18 -25.14
CA SER A 150 8.94 -1.83 -25.70
C SER A 150 8.14 -0.84 -24.85
N TRP A 151 6.95 -1.27 -24.41
CA TRP A 151 6.11 -0.48 -23.50
C TRP A 151 6.76 -0.30 -22.13
N PHE A 152 7.30 -1.37 -21.53
CA PHE A 152 8.05 -1.29 -20.28
C PHE A 152 9.23 -0.31 -20.35
N ASN A 153 10.00 -0.36 -21.44
CA ASN A 153 11.10 0.56 -21.70
C ASN A 153 10.62 2.00 -21.90
N ARG A 154 9.58 2.19 -22.71
CA ARG A 154 8.98 3.51 -22.99
C ARG A 154 8.45 4.16 -21.71
N LEU A 155 7.83 3.39 -20.84
CA LEU A 155 7.37 3.85 -19.50
C LEU A 155 8.53 4.19 -18.56
N GLY A 156 9.78 3.91 -18.91
CA GLY A 156 10.95 4.19 -18.05
C GLY A 156 11.19 3.13 -16.98
N LYS A 157 10.77 1.89 -17.24
CA LYS A 157 11.00 0.71 -16.38
C LYS A 157 10.49 0.95 -14.94
N TYR A 158 11.20 0.47 -13.93
CA TYR A 158 10.95 0.86 -12.54
C TYR A 158 11.72 2.13 -12.14
N ASP A 159 11.27 2.80 -11.10
CA ASP A 159 12.02 3.87 -10.45
C ASP A 159 13.19 3.27 -9.63
N THR A 160 14.37 3.26 -10.22
CA THR A 160 15.57 2.65 -9.63
C THR A 160 16.13 3.41 -8.43
N ALA A 161 15.62 4.60 -8.12
CA ALA A 161 15.94 5.33 -6.89
C ALA A 161 15.08 4.89 -5.70
N MET A 162 14.10 4.00 -5.91
CA MET A 162 13.46 3.24 -4.85
C MET A 162 14.40 2.13 -4.35
N ASP A 163 14.29 1.80 -3.07
CA ASP A 163 15.16 0.82 -2.44
C ASP A 163 14.42 -0.50 -2.14
N ILE A 164 15.13 -1.58 -2.26
CA ILE A 164 14.84 -2.94 -1.86
C ILE A 164 13.49 -3.43 -2.37
N TRP A 165 12.39 -3.07 -1.69
CA TRP A 165 11.03 -3.57 -1.92
C TRP A 165 9.99 -2.63 -1.31
N GLY A 166 8.79 -2.60 -1.92
CA GLY A 166 7.61 -1.91 -1.40
C GLY A 166 7.39 -0.54 -2.01
N GLY A 167 6.16 -0.26 -2.38
CA GLY A 167 5.76 1.00 -3.04
C GLY A 167 5.93 1.02 -4.56
N GLU A 168 6.76 0.17 -5.14
CA GLU A 168 6.98 0.07 -6.59
C GLU A 168 5.72 -0.35 -7.35
N ASN A 169 4.88 -1.15 -6.73
CA ASN A 169 3.61 -1.57 -7.32
C ASN A 169 2.64 -0.40 -7.53
N PHE A 170 2.59 0.55 -6.61
CA PHE A 170 1.80 1.78 -6.78
C PHE A 170 2.38 2.66 -7.87
N GLU A 171 3.70 2.85 -7.86
CA GLU A 171 4.39 3.70 -8.83
C GLU A 171 4.17 3.22 -10.27
N ILE A 172 4.41 1.93 -10.54
CA ILE A 172 4.21 1.38 -11.88
C ILE A 172 2.72 1.39 -12.27
N SER A 173 1.82 1.12 -11.32
CA SER A 173 0.39 1.10 -11.59
C SER A 173 -0.15 2.47 -11.97
N PHE A 174 0.18 3.51 -11.21
CA PHE A 174 -0.22 4.89 -11.54
C PHE A 174 0.36 5.30 -12.88
N ARG A 175 1.62 5.02 -13.13
CA ARG A 175 2.31 5.35 -14.37
C ARG A 175 1.69 4.65 -15.58
N VAL A 176 1.42 3.36 -15.51
CA VAL A 176 0.75 2.63 -16.60
C VAL A 176 -0.59 3.29 -16.95
N TRP A 177 -1.47 3.48 -15.97
CA TRP A 177 -2.79 4.08 -16.21
C TRP A 177 -2.71 5.52 -16.69
N MET A 178 -1.96 6.35 -16.00
CA MET A 178 -1.90 7.79 -16.30
C MET A 178 -1.20 8.09 -17.62
N CYS A 179 -0.32 7.20 -18.07
CA CYS A 179 0.43 7.39 -19.32
C CYS A 179 -0.17 6.64 -20.53
N GLY A 180 -1.41 6.13 -20.40
CA GLY A 180 -2.19 5.64 -21.55
C GLY A 180 -2.24 4.13 -21.70
N GLY A 181 -1.82 3.37 -20.69
CA GLY A 181 -1.98 1.90 -20.65
C GLY A 181 -3.15 1.46 -19.79
N SER A 182 -3.22 0.15 -19.52
CA SER A 182 -4.19 -0.47 -18.63
C SER A 182 -3.55 -1.57 -17.77
N LEU A 183 -4.18 -1.84 -16.62
CA LEU A 183 -3.83 -2.98 -15.76
C LEU A 183 -5.03 -3.92 -15.71
N GLU A 184 -4.78 -5.20 -15.98
CA GLU A 184 -5.84 -6.21 -16.04
C GLU A 184 -5.44 -7.50 -15.31
N ILE A 185 -6.39 -8.08 -14.58
CA ILE A 185 -6.28 -9.44 -14.04
C ILE A 185 -6.98 -10.37 -15.01
N ILE A 186 -6.31 -11.45 -15.39
CA ILE A 186 -6.80 -12.42 -16.36
C ILE A 186 -7.29 -13.66 -15.60
N PRO A 187 -8.61 -13.89 -15.46
CA PRO A 187 -9.17 -14.94 -14.62
C PRO A 187 -8.76 -16.36 -15.01
N CYS A 188 -8.52 -16.60 -16.31
CA CYS A 188 -8.07 -17.89 -16.82
C CYS A 188 -6.61 -18.21 -16.52
N SER A 189 -5.83 -17.23 -16.05
CA SER A 189 -4.44 -17.43 -15.64
C SER A 189 -4.35 -17.47 -14.12
N ARG A 190 -3.74 -18.53 -13.58
CA ARG A 190 -3.64 -18.72 -12.13
C ARG A 190 -2.22 -19.11 -11.73
N VAL A 191 -1.68 -18.43 -10.74
CA VAL A 191 -0.34 -18.67 -10.20
C VAL A 191 -0.40 -18.67 -8.69
N GLY A 192 0.07 -19.72 -8.05
CA GLY A 192 0.20 -19.79 -6.60
C GLY A 192 1.41 -19.00 -6.11
N HIS A 193 1.26 -18.28 -5.01
CA HIS A 193 2.31 -17.50 -4.38
C HIS A 193 2.39 -17.80 -2.89
N VAL A 194 3.61 -18.00 -2.37
CA VAL A 194 3.85 -18.22 -0.94
C VAL A 194 3.83 -16.88 -0.23
N PHE A 195 2.74 -16.57 0.48
CA PHE A 195 2.64 -15.36 1.29
C PHE A 195 3.36 -15.54 2.62
N ARG A 196 4.38 -14.73 2.85
CA ARG A 196 5.24 -14.79 4.03
C ARG A 196 4.72 -13.86 5.12
N LYS A 197 4.77 -14.30 6.39
CA LYS A 197 4.42 -13.48 7.56
C LYS A 197 5.44 -12.39 7.85
N LYS A 198 6.71 -12.61 7.43
CA LYS A 198 7.83 -11.67 7.60
C LYS A 198 8.72 -11.72 6.37
N HIS A 199 9.37 -10.61 6.04
CA HIS A 199 10.39 -10.60 4.99
C HIS A 199 11.59 -11.45 5.43
N PRO A 200 12.10 -12.34 4.56
CA PRO A 200 13.25 -13.20 4.88
C PRO A 200 14.59 -12.47 4.75
N TYR A 201 14.58 -11.18 4.50
CA TYR A 201 15.76 -10.37 4.24
C TYR A 201 15.74 -9.06 5.06
N ILE A 202 16.92 -8.47 5.22
CA ILE A 202 17.13 -7.25 6.00
C ILE A 202 16.92 -6.02 5.13
N PHE A 203 16.29 -5.00 5.67
CA PHE A 203 16.22 -3.65 5.12
C PHE A 203 17.28 -2.80 5.83
N PRO A 204 18.31 -2.28 5.14
CA PRO A 204 19.40 -1.53 5.79
C PRO A 204 18.94 -0.34 6.63
N GLU A 205 17.89 0.36 6.17
CA GLU A 205 17.31 1.50 6.90
C GLU A 205 16.04 1.14 7.69
N GLY A 206 15.75 -0.17 7.81
CA GLY A 206 14.50 -0.69 8.37
C GLY A 206 13.35 -0.70 7.36
N ASN A 207 12.47 -1.70 7.49
CA ASN A 207 11.35 -1.93 6.56
C ASN A 207 10.43 -0.70 6.45
N ALA A 208 10.01 -0.15 7.58
CA ALA A 208 9.10 1.00 7.60
C ALA A 208 9.70 2.24 6.91
N ASN A 209 10.97 2.53 7.14
CA ASN A 209 11.64 3.68 6.52
C ASN A 209 11.79 3.51 5.01
N THR A 210 12.18 2.32 4.55
CA THR A 210 12.30 1.99 3.12
C THR A 210 10.94 2.10 2.43
N TYR A 211 9.89 1.54 3.03
CA TYR A 211 8.54 1.62 2.48
C TYR A 211 8.04 3.07 2.40
N ILE A 212 8.26 3.87 3.45
CA ILE A 212 7.89 5.30 3.47
C ILE A 212 8.66 6.08 2.40
N LYS A 213 9.96 5.86 2.25
CA LYS A 213 10.77 6.49 1.19
C LYS A 213 10.18 6.21 -0.19
N ASN A 214 9.91 4.95 -0.50
CA ASN A 214 9.41 4.53 -1.79
C ASN A 214 7.99 5.06 -2.06
N THR A 215 7.06 4.93 -1.10
CA THR A 215 5.68 5.44 -1.25
C THR A 215 5.63 6.96 -1.31
N ARG A 216 6.53 7.65 -0.60
CA ARG A 216 6.67 9.11 -0.71
C ARG A 216 7.12 9.54 -2.10
N ARG A 217 8.08 8.84 -2.72
CA ARG A 217 8.47 9.09 -4.12
C ARG A 217 7.27 8.95 -5.05
N THR A 218 6.48 7.89 -4.86
CA THR A 218 5.25 7.67 -5.63
C THR A 218 4.27 8.84 -5.46
N ALA A 219 4.02 9.27 -4.23
CA ALA A 219 3.11 10.36 -3.94
C ALA A 219 3.58 11.69 -4.55
N GLU A 220 4.85 12.03 -4.42
CA GLU A 220 5.42 13.29 -4.93
C GLU A 220 5.44 13.37 -6.47
N VAL A 221 5.63 12.23 -7.14
CA VAL A 221 5.66 12.21 -8.61
C VAL A 221 4.27 12.08 -9.22
N TRP A 222 3.36 11.28 -8.63
CA TRP A 222 2.16 10.82 -9.33
C TRP A 222 0.85 11.33 -8.76
N MET A 223 0.76 11.70 -7.45
CA MET A 223 -0.52 11.99 -6.81
C MET A 223 -0.95 13.46 -6.86
N ASP A 224 -0.21 14.33 -7.51
CA ASP A 224 -0.51 15.76 -7.63
C ASP A 224 -0.87 16.38 -6.28
N GLU A 225 -1.93 17.19 -6.19
CA GLU A 225 -2.46 17.76 -4.93
C GLU A 225 -2.97 16.68 -3.96
N PHE A 226 -3.40 15.53 -4.46
CA PHE A 226 -3.93 14.43 -3.63
C PHE A 226 -2.87 13.77 -2.74
N LYS A 227 -1.58 14.04 -2.95
CA LYS A 227 -0.52 13.65 -2.02
C LYS A 227 -0.73 14.17 -0.60
N LEU A 228 -1.54 15.22 -0.41
CA LEU A 228 -1.90 15.73 0.90
C LEU A 228 -2.66 14.68 1.73
N PHE A 229 -3.52 13.89 1.07
CA PHE A 229 -4.23 12.78 1.73
C PHE A 229 -3.28 11.65 2.13
N TYR A 230 -2.26 11.35 1.30
CA TYR A 230 -1.19 10.43 1.68
C TYR A 230 -0.46 10.91 2.93
N TYR A 231 -0.07 12.19 3.00
CA TYR A 231 0.60 12.75 4.17
C TYR A 231 -0.32 12.84 5.39
N SER A 232 -1.61 12.99 5.19
CA SER A 232 -2.59 12.94 6.27
C SER A 232 -2.76 11.53 6.83
N ALA A 233 -2.83 10.53 5.95
CA ALA A 233 -2.94 9.13 6.33
C ALA A 233 -1.62 8.54 6.87
N ARG A 234 -0.47 9.15 6.54
CA ARG A 234 0.87 8.71 6.96
C ARG A 234 1.74 9.90 7.38
N PRO A 235 1.46 10.51 8.54
CA PRO A 235 2.18 11.72 9.00
C PRO A 235 3.69 11.54 9.12
N ALA A 236 4.15 10.33 9.49
CA ALA A 236 5.57 9.98 9.58
C ALA A 236 6.34 10.15 8.26
N ALA A 237 5.65 10.21 7.12
CA ALA A 237 6.28 10.43 5.83
C ALA A 237 6.73 11.89 5.60
N ARG A 238 6.15 12.88 6.30
CA ARG A 238 6.38 14.31 6.03
C ARG A 238 7.85 14.73 6.14
N GLY A 239 8.57 14.22 7.14
CA GLY A 239 9.97 14.58 7.42
C GLY A 239 11.02 13.64 6.79
N LYS A 240 10.62 12.56 6.12
CA LYS A 240 11.56 11.56 5.59
C LYS A 240 12.14 11.99 4.25
N SER A 241 13.44 11.75 4.05
CA SER A 241 14.07 11.93 2.74
C SER A 241 13.52 10.92 1.72
N TYR A 242 13.37 11.34 0.48
CA TYR A 242 12.94 10.49 -0.63
C TYR A 242 13.84 10.59 -1.87
N GLY A 243 14.93 11.36 -1.76
CA GLY A 243 15.90 11.53 -2.82
C GLY A 243 15.38 12.37 -4.00
N ASP A 244 16.19 12.46 -5.04
CA ASP A 244 15.83 13.20 -6.25
C ASP A 244 14.73 12.49 -7.05
N ILE A 245 13.72 13.25 -7.49
CA ILE A 245 12.60 12.80 -8.30
C ILE A 245 12.52 13.50 -9.67
N HIS A 246 13.46 14.41 -9.95
CA HIS A 246 13.42 15.24 -11.17
C HIS A 246 13.33 14.38 -12.44
N GLY A 247 14.13 13.32 -12.53
CA GLY A 247 14.09 12.42 -13.69
C GLY A 247 12.73 11.76 -13.89
N ARG A 248 12.01 11.42 -12.82
CA ARG A 248 10.67 10.82 -12.90
C ARG A 248 9.61 11.86 -13.29
N GLN A 249 9.74 13.09 -12.83
CA GLN A 249 8.87 14.21 -13.24
C GLN A 249 9.06 14.58 -14.72
N VAL A 250 10.31 14.61 -15.19
CA VAL A 250 10.62 14.81 -16.62
C VAL A 250 10.02 13.69 -17.47
N LEU A 251 10.17 12.43 -17.05
CA LEU A 251 9.56 11.27 -17.71
C LEU A 251 8.04 11.41 -17.79
N ARG A 252 7.37 11.71 -16.67
CA ARG A 252 5.92 11.93 -16.63
C ARG A 252 5.47 13.00 -17.61
N LYS A 253 6.20 14.12 -17.68
CA LYS A 253 5.92 15.22 -18.60
C LYS A 253 6.14 14.81 -20.07
N SER A 254 7.25 14.14 -20.38
CA SER A 254 7.58 13.69 -21.73
C SER A 254 6.58 12.69 -22.29
N LEU A 255 6.04 11.81 -21.45
CA LEU A 255 5.00 10.85 -21.78
C LEU A 255 3.60 11.48 -21.87
N LYS A 256 3.47 12.77 -21.52
CA LYS A 256 2.19 13.50 -21.49
C LYS A 256 1.13 12.78 -20.66
N CYS A 257 1.54 12.27 -19.49
CA CYS A 257 0.66 11.49 -18.63
C CYS A 257 -0.47 12.37 -18.06
N LYS A 258 -1.63 11.75 -17.87
CA LYS A 258 -2.82 12.37 -17.28
C LYS A 258 -2.60 12.70 -15.80
N SER A 259 -3.50 13.52 -15.23
CA SER A 259 -3.48 13.87 -13.80
C SER A 259 -3.94 12.73 -12.91
N PHE A 260 -3.59 12.77 -11.63
CA PHE A 260 -4.10 11.83 -10.65
C PHE A 260 -5.61 11.97 -10.44
N LYS A 261 -6.15 13.19 -10.61
CA LYS A 261 -7.61 13.38 -10.64
C LYS A 261 -8.26 12.54 -11.73
N TRP A 262 -7.69 12.56 -12.95
CA TRP A 262 -8.18 11.70 -14.02
C TRP A 262 -8.16 10.21 -13.63
N TYR A 263 -7.08 9.77 -12.96
CA TYR A 263 -6.98 8.38 -12.47
C TYR A 263 -8.10 8.06 -11.48
N LEU A 264 -8.38 8.94 -10.52
CA LEU A 264 -9.49 8.75 -9.56
C LEU A 264 -10.83 8.68 -10.28
N ASP A 265 -11.09 9.61 -11.20
CA ASP A 265 -12.40 9.71 -11.88
C ASP A 265 -12.65 8.53 -12.85
N ASN A 266 -11.61 7.98 -13.50
CA ASN A 266 -11.77 7.00 -14.58
C ASN A 266 -11.31 5.59 -14.25
N VAL A 267 -10.41 5.42 -13.30
CA VAL A 267 -9.80 4.12 -12.95
C VAL A 267 -10.28 3.64 -11.58
N TYR A 268 -10.31 4.52 -10.59
CA TYR A 268 -10.67 4.13 -9.21
C TYR A 268 -11.67 5.10 -8.56
N PRO A 269 -12.86 5.29 -9.13
CA PRO A 269 -13.87 6.21 -8.58
C PRO A 269 -14.40 5.75 -7.21
N GLU A 270 -14.19 4.49 -6.83
CA GLU A 270 -14.58 3.97 -5.52
C GLU A 270 -13.65 4.42 -4.38
N LEU A 271 -12.46 4.92 -4.69
CA LEU A 271 -11.61 5.55 -3.68
C LEU A 271 -12.17 6.93 -3.34
N LYS A 272 -12.97 6.98 -2.27
CA LYS A 272 -13.53 8.24 -1.81
C LYS A 272 -12.44 9.23 -1.47
N VAL A 273 -12.48 10.39 -2.11
CA VAL A 273 -11.67 11.53 -1.72
C VAL A 273 -12.27 12.06 -0.42
N PRO A 274 -11.47 12.22 0.66
CA PRO A 274 -11.96 12.83 1.88
C PRO A 274 -12.47 14.24 1.56
N ASP A 275 -13.77 14.46 1.70
CA ASP A 275 -14.38 15.77 1.50
C ASP A 275 -14.34 16.54 2.80
N ASP A 276 -14.02 17.83 2.74
CA ASP A 276 -14.08 18.73 3.88
C ASP A 276 -15.52 18.88 4.43
N SER A 277 -16.54 18.61 3.60
CA SER A 277 -17.93 18.61 4.02
C SER A 277 -18.32 17.43 4.91
N ASP A 278 -17.66 16.26 4.76
CA ASP A 278 -17.88 15.09 5.60
C ASP A 278 -17.02 15.11 6.88
N ALA A 279 -15.96 15.91 6.90
CA ALA A 279 -15.18 16.15 8.09
C ALA A 279 -15.92 17.11 9.00
N LYS A 280 -16.80 16.59 9.86
CA LYS A 280 -17.35 17.39 10.97
C LYS A 280 -16.17 17.82 11.83
N SER A 281 -15.65 19.04 11.57
CA SER A 281 -14.60 19.62 12.37
C SER A 281 -15.18 20.14 13.68
N GLY A 282 -14.58 19.77 14.78
CA GLY A 282 -15.01 20.26 16.09
C GLY A 282 -14.02 19.86 17.16
N VAL A 283 -14.06 20.56 18.28
CA VAL A 283 -13.19 20.32 19.43
C VAL A 283 -13.83 19.23 20.28
N ILE A 284 -13.12 18.15 20.54
CA ILE A 284 -13.51 17.18 21.56
C ILE A 284 -13.08 17.75 22.91
N ARG A 285 -14.04 17.99 23.78
CA ARG A 285 -13.83 18.65 25.08
C ARG A 285 -14.21 17.73 26.25
N GLN A 286 -13.51 17.95 27.35
CA GLN A 286 -13.92 17.49 28.63
C GLN A 286 -13.77 18.66 29.63
N ARG A 287 -14.87 19.25 30.03
CA ARG A 287 -14.91 20.50 30.83
C ARG A 287 -14.16 21.63 30.12
N GLN A 288 -13.11 22.19 30.73
CA GLN A 288 -12.28 23.28 30.18
C GLN A 288 -11.07 22.79 29.37
N ASN A 289 -10.89 21.46 29.23
CA ASN A 289 -9.77 20.88 28.53
C ASN A 289 -10.21 20.33 27.17
N CYS A 290 -9.29 20.43 26.20
CA CYS A 290 -9.43 19.93 24.85
C CYS A 290 -8.49 18.73 24.63
N LEU A 291 -8.94 17.80 23.82
CA LEU A 291 -8.11 16.71 23.32
C LEU A 291 -7.05 17.26 22.37
N GLU A 292 -5.79 17.05 22.65
CA GLU A 292 -4.68 17.42 21.75
C GLU A 292 -3.68 16.28 21.55
N SER A 293 -2.99 16.29 20.44
CA SER A 293 -1.86 15.42 20.16
C SER A 293 -0.56 16.17 20.41
N ARG A 294 0.33 15.60 21.22
CA ARG A 294 1.59 16.21 21.60
C ARG A 294 2.75 15.24 21.47
N ILE A 295 3.86 15.70 20.89
CA ILE A 295 5.13 14.95 20.90
C ILE A 295 5.80 15.17 22.25
N VAL A 296 5.96 14.12 23.03
CA VAL A 296 6.66 14.15 24.32
C VAL A 296 8.15 13.86 24.07
N LYS A 297 9.02 14.65 24.72
CA LYS A 297 10.47 14.50 24.59
C LYS A 297 10.91 13.10 25.03
N GLY A 298 11.54 12.36 24.11
CA GLY A 298 11.97 10.97 24.34
C GLY A 298 11.01 9.90 23.83
N GLN A 299 9.89 10.28 23.21
CA GLN A 299 9.01 9.36 22.50
C GLN A 299 8.94 9.72 21.02
N ASP A 300 9.09 8.70 20.16
CA ASP A 300 9.06 8.88 18.69
C ASP A 300 7.63 9.05 18.13
N LEU A 301 6.62 8.87 18.96
CA LEU A 301 5.21 8.91 18.57
C LEU A 301 4.45 9.97 19.37
N PRO A 302 3.52 10.68 18.73
CA PRO A 302 2.64 11.60 19.43
C PRO A 302 1.72 10.85 20.39
N VAL A 303 1.53 11.39 21.57
CA VAL A 303 0.58 10.92 22.58
C VAL A 303 -0.63 11.84 22.64
N LEU A 304 -1.80 11.25 22.93
CA LEU A 304 -2.99 12.02 23.19
C LEU A 304 -2.98 12.53 24.63
N THR A 305 -3.21 13.83 24.78
CA THR A 305 -3.27 14.49 26.08
C THR A 305 -4.47 15.42 26.17
N LEU A 306 -4.85 15.79 27.38
CA LEU A 306 -5.78 16.87 27.65
C LEU A 306 -5.02 18.13 28.01
N ALA A 307 -5.31 19.24 27.34
CA ALA A 307 -4.78 20.55 27.64
C ALA A 307 -5.90 21.60 27.71
N PRO A 308 -5.71 22.72 28.42
CA PRO A 308 -6.68 23.80 28.41
C PRO A 308 -7.01 24.24 26.98
N CYS A 309 -8.31 24.39 26.67
CA CYS A 309 -8.77 24.82 25.36
C CYS A 309 -8.25 26.22 25.05
N SER A 310 -7.43 26.36 24.02
CA SER A 310 -6.91 27.66 23.55
C SER A 310 -7.70 28.14 22.35
N ILE A 311 -8.14 29.40 22.38
CA ILE A 311 -8.95 30.03 21.34
C ILE A 311 -8.18 30.22 20.02
N THR A 312 -6.85 30.10 20.04
CA THR A 312 -5.99 30.43 18.89
C THR A 312 -5.45 29.25 18.11
N LYS A 313 -5.85 27.99 18.41
CA LYS A 313 -5.28 26.79 17.78
C LYS A 313 -6.29 25.94 17.01
N ASP A 314 -7.03 26.56 16.08
CA ASP A 314 -7.94 25.83 15.16
C ASP A 314 -7.22 24.78 14.28
N HIS A 315 -5.89 24.88 14.15
CA HIS A 315 -5.10 23.98 13.31
C HIS A 315 -4.75 22.63 13.95
N ASN A 316 -4.89 22.48 15.27
CA ASN A 316 -4.43 21.28 15.98
C ASN A 316 -5.46 20.15 16.04
N ILE A 317 -6.73 20.43 15.76
CA ILE A 317 -7.82 19.46 15.98
C ILE A 317 -7.91 18.43 14.86
N ARG A 318 -7.75 18.85 13.60
CA ARG A 318 -7.63 17.92 12.47
C ARG A 318 -6.44 17.00 12.62
N LYS A 319 -5.34 17.51 13.17
CA LYS A 319 -4.11 16.77 13.45
C LYS A 319 -4.29 15.83 14.63
N ALA A 320 -4.98 16.22 15.69
CA ALA A 320 -5.22 15.40 16.87
C ALA A 320 -6.11 14.18 16.59
N MET A 321 -7.19 14.30 15.82
CA MET A 321 -8.03 13.14 15.48
C MET A 321 -7.30 12.13 14.59
N LEU A 322 -6.47 12.59 13.65
CA LEU A 322 -5.69 11.70 12.78
C LEU A 322 -4.50 11.06 13.52
N GLU A 323 -3.87 11.80 14.44
CA GLU A 323 -2.73 11.33 15.25
C GLU A 323 -3.20 10.48 16.43
N ALA A 324 -4.39 10.73 16.99
CA ALA A 324 -5.08 9.85 17.93
C ALA A 324 -5.34 8.47 17.36
N TYR A 325 -5.69 8.45 16.10
CA TYR A 325 -5.85 7.25 15.29
C TYR A 325 -4.55 6.43 15.22
N CYS A 326 -3.38 7.08 15.17
CA CYS A 326 -2.08 6.42 15.11
C CYS A 326 -1.51 6.06 16.51
N ALA A 327 -1.73 6.87 17.52
CA ALA A 327 -1.16 6.64 18.87
C ALA A 327 -1.85 5.49 19.64
N LEU A 328 -3.15 5.31 19.43
CA LEU A 328 -3.90 4.17 19.99
C LEU A 328 -3.60 2.85 19.25
N MET A 329 -2.97 2.92 18.06
CA MET A 329 -2.59 1.77 17.25
C MET A 329 -1.48 0.89 17.81
N HIS A 330 -0.61 1.45 18.67
CA HIS A 330 0.55 0.70 19.18
C HIS A 330 0.22 -0.28 20.29
N VAL A 331 -0.97 -0.22 20.88
CA VAL A 331 -1.37 -1.10 21.97
C VAL A 331 -1.93 -2.45 21.48
N PHE A 332 -2.43 -2.52 20.24
CA PHE A 332 -3.00 -3.78 19.71
C PHE A 332 -2.64 -4.00 18.23
N MET A 333 -1.78 -4.98 17.98
CA MET A 333 -1.42 -5.46 16.65
C MET A 333 -2.59 -6.22 15.99
N SER A 334 -3.34 -5.58 15.08
CA SER A 334 -4.04 -6.26 13.98
C SER A 334 -4.71 -5.28 12.99
N PRO A 335 -4.87 -5.64 11.69
CA PRO A 335 -5.10 -4.64 10.65
C PRO A 335 -6.57 -4.30 10.44
N VAL A 336 -6.79 -3.04 10.10
CA VAL A 336 -7.89 -2.42 9.31
C VAL A 336 -9.33 -2.47 9.84
N LEU A 337 -9.81 -3.52 10.48
CA LEU A 337 -11.18 -3.57 11.03
C LEU A 337 -11.32 -2.99 12.45
N LEU A 338 -10.20 -2.76 13.14
CA LEU A 338 -10.15 -2.48 14.58
C LEU A 338 -10.06 -0.99 14.94
N GLN A 339 -10.25 -0.07 14.01
CA GLN A 339 -9.97 1.37 14.25
C GLN A 339 -11.19 2.26 14.10
N ARG A 340 -12.36 1.71 14.24
CA ARG A 340 -13.59 2.49 14.18
C ARG A 340 -14.05 2.87 15.58
N TRP A 341 -14.15 4.19 15.77
CA TRP A 341 -14.72 4.79 16.95
C TRP A 341 -16.11 5.32 16.64
N GLN A 342 -17.02 5.18 17.57
CA GLN A 342 -18.35 5.77 17.45
C GLN A 342 -18.68 6.62 18.66
N LYS A 343 -19.49 7.65 18.43
CA LYS A 343 -20.13 8.38 19.52
C LYS A 343 -21.29 7.56 20.04
N SER A 344 -21.20 7.16 21.32
CA SER A 344 -22.27 6.48 22.04
C SER A 344 -22.73 7.37 23.19
N GLY A 345 -23.74 8.20 22.97
CA GLY A 345 -24.13 9.26 23.90
C GLY A 345 -23.01 10.29 24.07
N THR A 346 -22.46 10.38 25.27
CA THR A 346 -21.30 11.22 25.62
C THR A 346 -19.96 10.48 25.56
N HIS A 347 -19.95 9.20 25.19
CA HIS A 347 -18.75 8.36 25.16
C HIS A 347 -18.17 8.27 23.75
N LEU A 348 -16.85 8.15 23.67
CA LEU A 348 -16.13 7.79 22.45
C LEU A 348 -15.74 6.32 22.57
N GLU A 349 -16.52 5.44 21.95
CA GLU A 349 -16.43 3.98 22.05
C GLU A 349 -15.67 3.40 20.84
N HIS A 350 -14.74 2.49 21.12
CA HIS A 350 -14.05 1.70 20.11
C HIS A 350 -14.91 0.50 19.69
N LEU A 351 -15.31 0.44 18.42
CA LEU A 351 -16.29 -0.54 17.93
C LEU A 351 -15.88 -2.01 18.14
N ALA A 352 -14.59 -2.30 18.03
CA ALA A 352 -14.13 -3.69 18.10
C ALA A 352 -13.91 -4.18 19.54
N SER A 353 -13.31 -3.36 20.44
CA SER A 353 -13.05 -3.75 21.84
C SER A 353 -14.19 -3.41 22.78
N ARG A 354 -15.10 -2.51 22.36
CA ARG A 354 -16.17 -1.97 23.20
C ARG A 354 -15.65 -1.20 24.42
N PHE A 355 -14.43 -0.67 24.32
CA PHE A 355 -13.81 0.19 25.32
C PHE A 355 -14.01 1.65 24.97
N CYS A 356 -14.01 2.51 25.97
CA CYS A 356 -14.20 3.94 25.85
C CYS A 356 -12.90 4.70 26.15
N VAL A 357 -12.71 5.86 25.50
CA VAL A 357 -11.63 6.79 25.85
C VAL A 357 -11.89 7.36 27.22
N ASP A 358 -10.91 7.23 28.11
CA ASP A 358 -10.99 7.62 29.50
C ASP A 358 -9.85 8.58 29.87
N SER A 359 -10.18 9.60 30.65
CA SER A 359 -9.23 10.61 31.14
C SER A 359 -8.78 10.35 32.56
N GLU A 360 -8.64 9.09 32.97
CA GLU A 360 -8.19 8.74 34.32
C GLU A 360 -6.83 9.37 34.63
N MET A 361 -6.70 9.90 35.86
CA MET A 361 -5.46 10.53 36.31
C MET A 361 -4.44 9.43 36.60
N ALA A 362 -3.28 9.47 35.96
CA ALA A 362 -2.15 8.66 36.41
C ALA A 362 -1.75 9.08 37.82
N LEU A 363 -1.63 8.10 38.70
CA LEU A 363 -1.38 8.27 40.17
C LEU A 363 0.08 8.70 40.49
N ASP A 364 0.90 9.06 39.53
CA ASP A 364 2.28 9.46 39.77
C ASP A 364 2.45 10.97 39.69
N GLY A 365 2.66 11.56 40.82
CA GLY A 365 2.80 12.93 41.27
C GLY A 365 3.79 13.85 40.58
N ILE A 366 3.85 13.91 39.24
CA ILE A 366 4.59 14.90 38.47
C ILE A 366 3.63 15.58 37.49
N GLU A 367 3.42 16.87 37.73
CA GLU A 367 2.72 17.87 36.93
C GLU A 367 1.79 17.39 35.80
N SER A 368 0.50 17.38 36.11
CA SER A 368 -0.69 17.77 35.34
C SER A 368 -0.82 17.44 33.84
N SER A 369 -0.22 16.40 33.31
CA SER A 369 -0.67 15.85 32.03
C SER A 369 -1.60 14.67 32.30
N LYS A 370 -2.91 14.88 32.14
CA LYS A 370 -3.89 13.79 32.21
C LYS A 370 -3.61 12.82 31.07
N MET A 371 -3.11 11.65 31.37
CA MET A 371 -2.99 10.59 30.37
C MET A 371 -4.37 10.10 29.96
N LEU A 372 -4.53 9.81 28.69
CA LEU A 372 -5.72 9.17 28.16
C LEU A 372 -5.46 7.67 28.06
N VAL A 373 -6.38 6.90 28.57
CA VAL A 373 -6.39 5.44 28.49
C VAL A 373 -7.68 4.96 27.81
N ILE A 374 -7.77 3.70 27.50
CA ILE A 374 -9.03 3.04 27.13
C ILE A 374 -9.42 2.08 28.24
N SER A 375 -10.65 2.16 28.70
CA SER A 375 -11.21 1.33 29.76
C SER A 375 -12.59 0.80 29.37
N PRO A 376 -13.14 -0.21 30.07
CA PRO A 376 -14.52 -0.63 29.82
C PRO A 376 -15.47 0.57 29.93
N CYS A 377 -16.44 0.64 28.98
CA CYS A 377 -17.39 1.75 28.95
C CYS A 377 -18.33 1.71 30.17
N GLU A 378 -18.29 2.75 31.01
CA GLU A 378 -19.15 2.91 32.17
C GLU A 378 -19.97 4.19 32.05
N GLN A 379 -21.28 4.06 32.01
CA GLN A 379 -22.21 5.21 31.88
C GLN A 379 -22.09 6.23 33.02
N SER A 380 -21.70 5.81 34.19
CA SER A 380 -21.49 6.65 35.37
C SER A 380 -20.12 7.35 35.37
N ALA A 381 -19.13 6.84 34.65
CA ALA A 381 -17.77 7.36 34.65
C ALA A 381 -17.69 8.77 34.02
N HIS A 382 -17.51 9.78 34.88
CA HIS A 382 -17.36 11.16 34.42
C HIS A 382 -16.06 11.41 33.61
N THR A 383 -15.05 10.57 33.78
CA THR A 383 -13.76 10.57 33.05
C THR A 383 -13.91 10.11 31.61
N GLN A 384 -15.00 9.41 31.29
CA GLN A 384 -15.32 8.94 29.92
C GLN A 384 -16.34 9.84 29.19
N ARG A 385 -16.80 10.93 29.82
CA ARG A 385 -17.79 11.85 29.21
C ARG A 385 -17.09 12.94 28.44
N TRP A 386 -17.40 12.99 27.14
CA TRP A 386 -16.81 13.93 26.17
C TRP A 386 -17.90 14.80 25.54
N GLU A 387 -17.63 16.09 25.46
CA GLU A 387 -18.44 17.02 24.66
C GLU A 387 -17.91 16.98 23.23
N MET A 388 -18.76 16.51 22.33
CA MET A 388 -18.44 16.34 20.91
C MET A 388 -19.45 17.14 20.08
N PRO A 389 -19.02 18.05 19.22
CA PRO A 389 -19.91 18.94 18.46
C PRO A 389 -20.63 18.23 17.31
N PHE A 390 -20.45 16.90 17.17
CA PHE A 390 -21.10 16.16 16.10
C PHE A 390 -22.46 15.62 16.56
N SER A 391 -23.51 15.96 15.82
CA SER A 391 -24.78 15.23 15.90
C SER A 391 -24.62 13.84 15.32
N PRO A 392 -25.40 12.85 15.79
CA PRO A 392 -25.33 11.46 15.31
C PRO A 392 -25.61 11.34 13.81
#